data_b8977cb4cfef205de89241d31f451db2
#
_entry.id   b8977cb4cfef205de89241d31f451db2
#
_cell.length_a   1.000
_cell.length_b   1.000
_cell.length_c   1.000
_cell.angle_alpha   90.00
_cell.angle_beta   90.00
_cell.angle_gamma   90.00
#
_symmetry.space_group_name_H-M   'P 1'
#
loop_
_entity.id
_entity.type
_entity.pdbx_description
1 polymer ?
#
loop_
_entity_poly.entity_id
_entity_poly.type
_entity_poly.pdbx_seq_one_letter_code
_entity_poly.pdbx_strand_id
1 'polypeptide(L)'
;MRATGVTRSVDDPVDSGFRILLISGSLRGGSVSSAVLDTARTLVPAGVTATVFRRTGDLPHFSPDDDRDPIPEPVADLRSHLERAHAVLFSTPEYAGSLPGSFKNLLDWTVGGGLYEKPVGWINASALYGGAQGAHQALRAVLGFTGSDIVEAACVQVPVPRSCIDTDGVIREPKIRAAIGGAVAALVERVLARASG
;
A
#
# COMPACT_ATOMS: atom_id res chain seq x y z
N MET A 1 -22.66 29.61 32.14
CA MET A 1 -21.80 28.64 31.50
C MET A 1 -22.04 28.70 30.00
N ARG A 2 -21.09 29.24 29.25
CA ARG A 2 -21.22 29.41 27.80
C ARG A 2 -20.47 28.26 27.13
N ALA A 3 -21.17 27.50 26.30
CA ALA A 3 -20.58 26.46 25.45
C ALA A 3 -19.73 27.14 24.36
N THR A 4 -18.43 26.89 24.35
CA THR A 4 -17.53 27.28 23.27
C THR A 4 -17.70 26.28 22.13
N GLY A 5 -18.47 26.67 21.12
CA GLY A 5 -18.52 25.96 19.86
C GLY A 5 -17.18 26.05 19.16
N VAL A 6 -16.56 24.92 18.90
CA VAL A 6 -15.42 24.82 17.98
C VAL A 6 -15.99 24.99 16.58
N THR A 7 -15.83 26.18 15.99
CA THR A 7 -16.09 26.43 14.59
C THR A 7 -15.00 25.74 13.77
N ARG A 8 -15.35 24.67 13.01
CA ARG A 8 -14.53 24.19 11.90
C ARG A 8 -14.34 25.36 10.92
N SER A 9 -13.08 25.66 10.60
CA SER A 9 -12.76 26.61 9.55
C SER A 9 -13.21 26.07 8.19
N VAL A 10 -13.93 26.88 7.43
CA VAL A 10 -14.55 26.53 6.14
C VAL A 10 -13.55 26.49 4.99
N ASP A 11 -12.24 26.60 5.25
CA ASP A 11 -11.18 26.75 4.25
C ASP A 11 -10.22 25.57 4.12
N ASP A 12 -10.55 24.38 4.66
CA ASP A 12 -9.84 23.19 4.22
C ASP A 12 -10.36 22.84 2.80
N PRO A 13 -9.47 22.80 1.77
CA PRO A 13 -9.90 22.38 0.45
C PRO A 13 -10.46 20.96 0.61
N VAL A 14 -11.72 20.78 0.22
CA VAL A 14 -12.34 19.47 0.09
C VAL A 14 -11.49 18.72 -0.90
N ASP A 15 -10.55 17.91 -0.40
CA ASP A 15 -9.72 17.02 -1.19
C ASP A 15 -10.64 15.92 -1.74
N SER A 16 -11.29 16.25 -2.88
CA SER A 16 -12.21 15.37 -3.61
C SER A 16 -11.47 14.34 -4.44
N GLY A 17 -10.15 14.19 -4.25
CA GLY A 17 -9.30 13.30 -5.01
C GLY A 17 -9.25 11.88 -4.45
N PHE A 18 -9.08 10.89 -5.33
CA PHE A 18 -8.80 9.52 -4.89
C PHE A 18 -7.43 9.41 -4.23
N ARG A 19 -7.36 8.60 -3.17
CA ARG A 19 -6.13 8.38 -2.41
C ARG A 19 -5.71 6.92 -2.49
N ILE A 20 -4.47 6.68 -2.90
CA ILE A 20 -3.84 5.35 -2.93
C ILE A 20 -2.80 5.28 -1.82
N LEU A 21 -2.89 4.29 -0.95
CA LEU A 21 -1.86 3.98 0.02
C LEU A 21 -0.87 2.99 -0.58
N LEU A 22 0.42 3.32 -0.50
CA LEU A 22 1.52 2.51 -0.99
C LEU A 22 2.25 1.90 0.20
N ILE A 23 2.34 0.56 0.27
CA ILE A 23 2.91 -0.14 1.41
C ILE A 23 4.03 -1.08 0.96
N SER A 24 5.25 -0.85 1.47
CA SER A 24 6.40 -1.71 1.24
C SER A 24 6.51 -2.81 2.30
N GLY A 25 6.68 -4.05 1.85
CA GLY A 25 7.02 -5.16 2.74
C GLY A 25 8.50 -5.20 3.16
N SER A 26 9.33 -4.27 2.68
CA SER A 26 10.75 -4.20 3.02
C SER A 26 11.04 -3.07 3.99
N LEU A 27 11.72 -3.38 5.09
CA LEU A 27 12.25 -2.36 6.02
C LEU A 27 13.60 -1.79 5.56
N ARG A 28 14.21 -2.37 4.53
CA ARG A 28 15.54 -1.95 4.08
C ARG A 28 15.43 -0.63 3.31
N GLY A 29 16.20 0.38 3.70
CA GLY A 29 16.37 1.62 2.96
C GLY A 29 16.87 1.36 1.53
N GLY A 30 16.30 2.04 0.54
CA GLY A 30 16.65 1.86 -0.89
C GLY A 30 16.37 0.44 -1.41
N SER A 31 15.33 -0.23 -0.90
CA SER A 31 14.89 -1.52 -1.44
C SER A 31 14.24 -1.37 -2.82
N VAL A 32 14.28 -2.42 -3.63
CA VAL A 32 13.58 -2.44 -4.93
C VAL A 32 12.07 -2.23 -4.73
N SER A 33 11.49 -2.84 -3.71
CA SER A 33 10.06 -2.64 -3.38
C SER A 33 9.73 -1.18 -3.07
N SER A 34 10.59 -0.49 -2.30
CA SER A 34 10.42 0.94 -2.02
C SER A 34 10.57 1.79 -3.30
N ALA A 35 11.57 1.49 -4.14
CA ALA A 35 11.78 2.21 -5.38
C ALA A 35 10.60 2.08 -6.36
N VAL A 36 10.00 0.89 -6.44
CA VAL A 36 8.77 0.66 -7.22
C VAL A 36 7.63 1.53 -6.71
N LEU A 37 7.42 1.59 -5.40
CA LEU A 37 6.32 2.39 -4.82
C LEU A 37 6.60 3.90 -4.90
N ASP A 38 7.85 4.33 -4.71
CA ASP A 38 8.22 5.74 -4.92
C ASP A 38 8.04 6.14 -6.39
N THR A 39 8.32 5.22 -7.33
CA THR A 39 8.02 5.43 -8.75
C THR A 39 6.50 5.48 -9.00
N ALA A 40 5.72 4.54 -8.44
CA ALA A 40 4.27 4.52 -8.56
C ALA A 40 3.64 5.84 -8.10
N ARG A 41 4.16 6.43 -7.01
CA ARG A 41 3.73 7.74 -6.50
C ARG A 41 3.87 8.87 -7.54
N THR A 42 4.85 8.78 -8.44
CA THR A 42 5.05 9.77 -9.51
C THR A 42 4.20 9.53 -10.74
N LEU A 43 3.47 8.42 -10.79
CA LEU A 43 2.70 7.96 -11.96
C LEU A 43 1.18 8.04 -11.75
N VAL A 44 0.73 8.54 -10.62
CA VAL A 44 -0.70 8.74 -10.39
C VAL A 44 -1.27 9.82 -11.33
N PRO A 45 -2.47 9.64 -11.88
CA PRO A 45 -3.11 10.64 -12.73
C PRO A 45 -3.52 11.89 -11.92
N ALA A 46 -3.83 12.96 -12.64
CA ALA A 46 -4.36 14.18 -12.04
C ALA A 46 -5.63 13.88 -11.21
N GLY A 47 -5.77 14.50 -10.05
CA GLY A 47 -6.88 14.25 -9.12
C GLY A 47 -6.71 13.01 -8.23
N VAL A 48 -5.59 12.27 -8.36
CA VAL A 48 -5.24 11.15 -7.49
C VAL A 48 -4.00 11.51 -6.67
N THR A 49 -4.03 11.22 -5.37
CA THR A 49 -2.87 11.32 -4.50
C THR A 49 -2.38 9.94 -4.09
N ALA A 50 -1.07 9.77 -3.94
CA ALA A 50 -0.49 8.53 -3.43
C ALA A 50 0.44 8.83 -2.26
N THR A 51 0.23 8.14 -1.15
CA THR A 51 1.03 8.27 0.07
C THR A 51 1.76 6.97 0.36
N VAL A 52 3.05 7.04 0.64
CA VAL A 52 3.84 5.87 1.04
C VAL A 52 3.82 5.76 2.56
N PHE A 53 3.32 4.63 3.08
CA PHE A 53 3.43 4.30 4.51
C PHE A 53 4.85 3.83 4.82
N ARG A 54 5.56 4.55 5.68
CA ARG A 54 6.99 4.31 5.96
C ARG A 54 7.27 3.78 7.35
N ARG A 55 6.23 3.53 8.16
CA ARG A 55 6.35 3.16 9.57
C ARG A 55 6.10 1.66 9.84
N THR A 56 6.24 0.81 8.81
CA THR A 56 6.08 -0.65 8.98
C THR A 56 7.00 -1.22 10.07
N GLY A 57 8.21 -0.66 10.23
CA GLY A 57 9.16 -1.10 11.24
C GLY A 57 8.85 -0.62 12.67
N ASP A 58 7.96 0.35 12.83
CA ASP A 58 7.59 0.91 14.13
C ASP A 58 6.42 0.15 14.79
N LEU A 59 5.76 -0.71 14.00
CA LEU A 59 4.60 -1.48 14.49
C LEU A 59 5.06 -2.51 15.53
N PRO A 60 4.46 -2.53 16.72
CA PRO A 60 4.70 -3.61 17.68
C PRO A 60 4.25 -4.95 17.09
N HIS A 61 4.75 -6.04 17.63
CA HIS A 61 4.22 -7.35 17.27
C HIS A 61 2.73 -7.42 17.61
N PHE A 62 1.93 -7.90 16.66
CA PHE A 62 0.51 -8.04 16.85
C PHE A 62 0.20 -9.02 17.99
N SER A 63 -0.63 -8.57 18.89
CA SER A 63 -1.29 -9.39 19.89
C SER A 63 -2.76 -8.99 19.97
N PRO A 64 -3.71 -9.93 19.99
CA PRO A 64 -5.13 -9.60 20.21
C PRO A 64 -5.37 -8.84 21.52
N ASP A 65 -4.49 -9.03 22.52
CA ASP A 65 -4.59 -8.32 23.81
C ASP A 65 -4.27 -6.84 23.70
N ASP A 66 -3.48 -6.46 22.71
CA ASP A 66 -3.07 -5.09 22.44
C ASP A 66 -3.97 -4.38 21.40
N ASP A 67 -4.91 -5.14 20.77
CA ASP A 67 -5.90 -4.61 19.82
C ASP A 67 -7.14 -4.08 20.54
N ARG A 68 -6.92 -3.16 21.46
CA ARG A 68 -7.92 -2.48 22.27
C ARG A 68 -7.42 -1.11 22.72
N ASP A 69 -8.34 -0.23 23.10
CA ASP A 69 -7.96 1.10 23.58
C ASP A 69 -7.15 1.05 24.89
N PRO A 70 -6.07 1.85 25.01
CA PRO A 70 -5.53 2.72 23.96
C PRO A 70 -4.71 1.94 22.92
N ILE A 71 -5.09 2.07 21.66
CA ILE A 71 -4.36 1.46 20.52
C ILE A 71 -2.94 2.04 20.45
N PRO A 72 -1.89 1.21 20.22
CA PRO A 72 -0.52 1.71 20.00
C PRO A 72 -0.47 2.76 18.88
N GLU A 73 0.25 3.87 19.11
CA GLU A 73 0.27 5.01 18.18
C GLU A 73 0.65 4.64 16.74
N PRO A 74 1.68 3.79 16.46
CA PRO A 74 2.00 3.39 15.09
C PRO A 74 0.87 2.61 14.41
N VAL A 75 0.07 1.86 15.18
CA VAL A 75 -1.08 1.12 14.68
C VAL A 75 -2.24 2.06 14.36
N ALA A 76 -2.51 3.03 15.24
CA ALA A 76 -3.50 4.07 15.00
C ALA A 76 -3.18 4.88 13.74
N ASP A 77 -1.89 5.20 13.51
CA ASP A 77 -1.42 5.86 12.30
C ASP A 77 -1.65 5.00 11.05
N LEU A 78 -1.30 3.71 11.08
CA LEU A 78 -1.57 2.78 9.98
C LEU A 78 -3.06 2.71 9.66
N ARG A 79 -3.92 2.53 10.67
CA ARG A 79 -5.37 2.44 10.50
C ARG A 79 -5.95 3.73 9.93
N SER A 80 -5.48 4.88 10.38
CA SER A 80 -5.87 6.18 9.84
C SER A 80 -5.49 6.34 8.36
N HIS A 81 -4.31 5.87 7.95
CA HIS A 81 -3.92 5.86 6.54
C HIS A 81 -4.80 4.92 5.71
N LEU A 82 -5.08 3.72 6.22
CA LEU A 82 -5.96 2.76 5.55
C LEU A 82 -7.40 3.30 5.42
N GLU A 83 -7.95 3.90 6.46
CA GLU A 83 -9.29 4.47 6.45
C GLU A 83 -9.44 5.55 5.38
N ARG A 84 -8.46 6.45 5.26
CA ARG A 84 -8.47 7.52 4.25
C ARG A 84 -8.18 7.03 2.83
N ALA A 85 -7.60 5.85 2.66
CA ALA A 85 -7.24 5.32 1.35
C ALA A 85 -8.44 4.68 0.65
N HIS A 86 -8.58 4.95 -0.63
CA HIS A 86 -9.57 4.34 -1.51
C HIS A 86 -9.07 3.04 -2.14
N ALA A 87 -7.75 2.87 -2.24
CA ALA A 87 -7.08 1.67 -2.71
C ALA A 87 -5.72 1.50 -2.04
N VAL A 88 -5.16 0.27 -2.06
CA VAL A 88 -3.82 -0.02 -1.56
C VAL A 88 -2.99 -0.74 -2.61
N LEU A 89 -1.77 -0.28 -2.83
CA LEU A 89 -0.78 -0.94 -3.68
C LEU A 89 0.39 -1.43 -2.82
N PHE A 90 0.67 -2.73 -2.90
CA PHE A 90 1.75 -3.36 -2.17
C PHE A 90 2.96 -3.65 -3.07
N SER A 91 4.16 -3.67 -2.49
CA SER A 91 5.31 -4.31 -3.09
C SER A 91 6.17 -4.92 -1.97
N THR A 92 6.50 -6.21 -2.10
CA THR A 92 7.21 -6.95 -1.06
C THR A 92 8.28 -7.84 -1.64
N PRO A 93 9.44 -7.97 -0.98
CA PRO A 93 10.37 -9.05 -1.26
C PRO A 93 9.85 -10.36 -0.69
N GLU A 94 10.54 -11.44 -1.02
CA GLU A 94 10.36 -12.74 -0.41
C GLU A 94 11.48 -13.02 0.58
N TYR A 95 11.15 -13.43 1.80
CA TYR A 95 12.10 -13.92 2.81
C TYR A 95 11.68 -15.29 3.27
N ALA A 96 12.62 -16.23 3.24
CA ALA A 96 12.39 -17.62 3.64
C ALA A 96 11.15 -18.25 2.94
N GLY A 97 10.96 -17.96 1.65
CA GLY A 97 9.87 -18.51 0.84
C GLY A 97 8.49 -17.90 1.12
N SER A 98 8.38 -16.80 1.88
CA SER A 98 7.11 -16.19 2.25
C SER A 98 7.22 -14.67 2.39
N LEU A 99 6.19 -14.05 2.98
CA LEU A 99 6.19 -12.64 3.36
C LEU A 99 7.27 -12.35 4.40
N PRO A 100 7.95 -11.18 4.33
CA PRO A 100 8.74 -10.71 5.46
C PRO A 100 7.91 -10.66 6.74
N GLY A 101 8.48 -11.07 7.88
CA GLY A 101 7.77 -11.12 9.15
C GLY A 101 7.18 -9.76 9.56
N SER A 102 7.92 -8.66 9.34
CA SER A 102 7.42 -7.30 9.59
C SER A 102 6.22 -6.93 8.72
N PHE A 103 6.18 -7.40 7.48
CA PHE A 103 5.06 -7.13 6.58
C PHE A 103 3.84 -7.99 6.96
N LYS A 104 4.05 -9.26 7.33
CA LYS A 104 2.97 -10.10 7.85
C LYS A 104 2.39 -9.48 9.13
N ASN A 105 3.24 -8.98 10.03
CA ASN A 105 2.84 -8.27 11.24
C ASN A 105 1.97 -7.03 10.93
N LEU A 106 2.35 -6.23 9.92
CA LEU A 106 1.51 -5.12 9.46
C LEU A 106 0.13 -5.61 9.03
N LEU A 107 0.06 -6.69 8.24
CA LEU A 107 -1.20 -7.24 7.76
C LEU A 107 -2.07 -7.78 8.91
N ASP A 108 -1.46 -8.33 9.97
CA ASP A 108 -2.19 -8.77 11.16
C ASP A 108 -2.91 -7.61 11.87
N TRP A 109 -2.29 -6.43 11.93
CA TRP A 109 -2.91 -5.22 12.47
C TRP A 109 -4.05 -4.65 11.60
N THR A 110 -4.27 -5.18 10.38
CA THR A 110 -5.40 -4.81 9.52
C THR A 110 -6.61 -5.72 9.67
N VAL A 111 -6.49 -6.81 10.41
CA VAL A 111 -7.62 -7.71 10.73
C VAL A 111 -8.67 -6.92 11.51
N GLY A 112 -9.93 -7.04 11.12
CA GLY A 112 -11.02 -6.28 11.74
C GLY A 112 -11.49 -5.05 10.96
N GLY A 113 -10.94 -4.77 9.74
CA GLY A 113 -11.62 -3.83 8.86
C GLY A 113 -10.78 -2.98 7.92
N GLY A 114 -9.51 -2.75 8.18
CA GLY A 114 -8.72 -1.78 7.40
C GLY A 114 -8.60 -2.07 5.90
N LEU A 115 -8.69 -3.34 5.51
CA LEU A 115 -8.61 -3.80 4.12
C LEU A 115 -9.92 -4.41 3.59
N TYR A 116 -10.95 -4.53 4.43
CA TYR A 116 -12.22 -5.13 4.01
C TYR A 116 -12.83 -4.35 2.84
N GLU A 117 -13.19 -5.07 1.77
CA GLU A 117 -13.71 -4.54 0.50
C GLU A 117 -12.86 -3.46 -0.18
N LYS A 118 -11.66 -3.17 0.31
CA LYS A 118 -10.79 -2.17 -0.29
C LYS A 118 -10.12 -2.73 -1.55
N PRO A 119 -10.14 -2.01 -2.68
CA PRO A 119 -9.38 -2.35 -3.88
C PRO A 119 -7.90 -2.45 -3.56
N VAL A 120 -7.29 -3.60 -3.84
CA VAL A 120 -5.88 -3.86 -3.56
C VAL A 120 -5.18 -4.48 -4.77
N GLY A 121 -3.90 -4.17 -4.93
CA GLY A 121 -3.03 -4.80 -5.91
C GLY A 121 -1.61 -4.89 -5.37
N TRP A 122 -0.73 -5.55 -6.13
CA TRP A 122 0.70 -5.63 -5.79
C TRP A 122 1.58 -5.66 -7.02
N ILE A 123 2.81 -5.21 -6.83
CA ILE A 123 3.85 -5.31 -7.83
C ILE A 123 4.95 -6.24 -7.31
N ASN A 124 5.12 -7.39 -7.97
CA ASN A 124 6.25 -8.28 -7.77
C ASN A 124 7.44 -7.72 -8.55
N ALA A 125 8.39 -7.12 -7.86
CA ALA A 125 9.55 -6.47 -8.44
C ALA A 125 10.78 -7.40 -8.58
N SER A 126 10.64 -8.69 -8.28
CA SER A 126 11.76 -9.63 -8.38
C SER A 126 12.30 -9.72 -9.80
N ALA A 127 13.61 -9.49 -9.96
CA ALA A 127 14.30 -9.66 -11.24
C ALA A 127 14.61 -11.13 -11.55
N LEU A 128 14.45 -12.05 -10.59
CA LEU A 128 14.65 -13.47 -10.79
C LEU A 128 13.40 -14.11 -11.40
N TYR A 129 13.60 -15.01 -12.36
CA TYR A 129 12.50 -15.80 -12.93
C TYR A 129 11.83 -16.61 -11.83
N GLY A 130 10.50 -16.51 -11.71
CA GLY A 130 9.76 -17.15 -10.62
C GLY A 130 10.06 -16.61 -9.23
N GLY A 131 10.86 -15.52 -9.11
CA GLY A 131 11.21 -14.96 -7.82
C GLY A 131 10.04 -14.30 -7.10
N ALA A 132 10.06 -14.39 -5.78
CA ALA A 132 9.05 -13.87 -4.88
C ALA A 132 7.62 -14.45 -5.05
N GLN A 133 7.47 -15.61 -5.69
CA GLN A 133 6.17 -16.26 -5.86
C GLN A 133 5.56 -16.68 -4.53
N GLY A 134 6.35 -17.26 -3.61
CA GLY A 134 5.88 -17.68 -2.30
C GLY A 134 5.33 -16.50 -1.48
N ALA A 135 6.02 -15.35 -1.52
CA ALA A 135 5.54 -14.15 -0.86
C ALA A 135 4.21 -13.65 -1.45
N HIS A 136 4.06 -13.66 -2.79
CA HIS A 136 2.84 -13.16 -3.41
C HIS A 136 1.66 -14.13 -3.30
N GLN A 137 1.92 -15.44 -3.26
CA GLN A 137 0.90 -16.43 -2.90
C GLN A 137 0.40 -16.25 -1.46
N ALA A 138 1.33 -16.05 -0.52
CA ALA A 138 0.99 -15.76 0.88
C ALA A 138 0.24 -14.44 1.02
N LEU A 139 0.66 -13.38 0.30
CA LEU A 139 -0.05 -12.11 0.27
C LEU A 139 -1.49 -12.27 -0.22
N ARG A 140 -1.69 -12.97 -1.34
CA ARG A 140 -3.02 -13.27 -1.88
C ARG A 140 -3.90 -13.98 -0.86
N ALA A 141 -3.37 -14.99 -0.18
CA ALA A 141 -4.13 -15.72 0.84
C ALA A 141 -4.55 -14.78 1.99
N VAL A 142 -3.63 -13.98 2.52
CA VAL A 142 -3.94 -13.03 3.60
C VAL A 142 -4.98 -11.99 3.16
N LEU A 143 -4.83 -11.41 1.97
CA LEU A 143 -5.78 -10.42 1.43
C LEU A 143 -7.17 -11.04 1.19
N GLY A 144 -7.24 -12.30 0.79
CA GLY A 144 -8.49 -13.05 0.71
C GLY A 144 -9.17 -13.19 2.08
N PHE A 145 -8.40 -13.51 3.14
CA PHE A 145 -8.93 -13.60 4.50
C PHE A 145 -9.39 -12.25 5.06
N THR A 146 -8.78 -11.15 4.68
CA THR A 146 -9.21 -9.80 5.10
C THR A 146 -10.42 -9.30 4.31
N GLY A 147 -10.92 -10.06 3.33
CA GLY A 147 -12.05 -9.67 2.48
C GLY A 147 -11.72 -8.50 1.54
N SER A 148 -10.45 -8.34 1.18
CA SER A 148 -10.01 -7.30 0.24
C SER A 148 -10.54 -7.55 -1.17
N ASP A 149 -10.80 -6.48 -1.93
CA ASP A 149 -11.12 -6.54 -3.35
C ASP A 149 -9.83 -6.61 -4.17
N ILE A 150 -9.37 -7.82 -4.47
CA ILE A 150 -8.13 -8.04 -5.23
C ILE A 150 -8.36 -7.68 -6.70
N VAL A 151 -7.73 -6.59 -7.14
CA VAL A 151 -7.79 -6.12 -8.53
C VAL A 151 -6.73 -6.87 -9.35
N GLU A 152 -7.12 -7.93 -10.05
CA GLU A 152 -6.18 -8.80 -10.76
C GLU A 152 -5.29 -8.06 -11.77
N ALA A 153 -5.83 -7.06 -12.46
CA ALA A 153 -5.07 -6.21 -13.38
C ALA A 153 -4.00 -5.35 -12.71
N ALA A 154 -4.08 -5.17 -11.38
CA ALA A 154 -3.08 -4.48 -10.57
C ALA A 154 -2.11 -5.45 -9.86
N CYS A 155 -2.27 -6.76 -10.05
CA CYS A 155 -1.41 -7.81 -9.49
C CYS A 155 -0.39 -8.26 -10.53
N VAL A 156 0.71 -7.51 -10.65
CA VAL A 156 1.64 -7.66 -11.78
C VAL A 156 3.05 -8.06 -11.34
N GLN A 157 3.74 -8.77 -12.24
CA GLN A 157 5.19 -8.97 -12.12
C GLN A 157 5.91 -7.96 -13.02
N VAL A 158 6.75 -7.14 -12.41
CA VAL A 158 7.56 -6.11 -13.08
C VAL A 158 9.00 -6.30 -12.62
N PRO A 159 9.82 -7.10 -13.32
CA PRO A 159 11.21 -7.34 -12.94
C PRO A 159 12.00 -6.03 -12.93
N VAL A 160 12.58 -5.67 -11.79
CA VAL A 160 13.35 -4.44 -11.61
C VAL A 160 14.80 -4.78 -11.24
N PRO A 161 15.74 -4.73 -12.20
CA PRO A 161 17.16 -4.79 -11.89
C PRO A 161 17.58 -3.60 -11.01
N ARG A 162 18.46 -3.83 -10.05
CA ARG A 162 18.94 -2.78 -9.15
C ARG A 162 19.60 -1.60 -9.88
N SER A 163 20.22 -1.89 -11.02
CA SER A 163 20.84 -0.88 -11.90
C SER A 163 19.85 0.09 -12.56
N CYS A 164 18.55 -0.21 -12.51
CA CYS A 164 17.50 0.67 -13.03
C CYS A 164 16.98 1.67 -11.99
N ILE A 165 17.50 1.61 -10.75
CA ILE A 165 17.10 2.52 -9.67
C ILE A 165 18.15 3.63 -9.58
N ASP A 166 17.71 4.86 -9.77
CA ASP A 166 18.54 6.05 -9.68
C ASP A 166 18.93 6.39 -8.23
N THR A 167 19.82 7.35 -8.08
CA THR A 167 20.30 7.82 -6.77
C THR A 167 19.20 8.44 -5.89
N ASP A 168 18.13 8.95 -6.52
CA ASP A 168 16.94 9.48 -5.86
C ASP A 168 15.91 8.38 -5.49
N GLY A 169 16.24 7.11 -5.77
CA GLY A 169 15.38 5.97 -5.45
C GLY A 169 14.23 5.75 -6.44
N VAL A 170 14.21 6.44 -7.58
CA VAL A 170 13.14 6.35 -8.59
C VAL A 170 13.64 5.58 -9.82
N ILE A 171 12.74 4.81 -10.44
CA ILE A 171 13.00 4.06 -11.66
C ILE A 171 12.64 4.93 -12.86
N ARG A 172 13.58 5.08 -13.82
CA ARG A 172 13.36 5.89 -15.03
C ARG A 172 13.20 5.07 -16.30
N GLU A 173 13.48 3.77 -16.24
CA GLU A 173 13.32 2.87 -17.40
C GLU A 173 11.86 2.91 -17.91
N PRO A 174 11.61 3.33 -19.19
CA PRO A 174 10.24 3.60 -19.67
C PRO A 174 9.32 2.39 -19.62
N LYS A 175 9.82 1.18 -19.92
CA LYS A 175 9.02 -0.04 -19.91
C LYS A 175 8.58 -0.43 -18.50
N ILE A 176 9.49 -0.29 -17.53
CA ILE A 176 9.20 -0.57 -16.13
C ILE A 176 8.18 0.45 -15.61
N ARG A 177 8.37 1.74 -15.90
CA ARG A 177 7.43 2.80 -15.52
C ARG A 177 6.05 2.59 -16.12
N ALA A 178 5.97 2.18 -17.39
CA ALA A 178 4.69 1.89 -18.04
C ALA A 178 3.94 0.74 -17.35
N ALA A 179 4.66 -0.33 -16.99
CA ALA A 179 4.06 -1.46 -16.26
C ALA A 179 3.60 -1.08 -14.84
N ILE A 180 4.39 -0.29 -14.11
CA ILE A 180 3.99 0.25 -12.80
C ILE A 180 2.76 1.16 -12.95
N GLY A 181 2.77 2.06 -13.94
CA GLY A 181 1.65 2.96 -14.24
C GLY A 181 0.36 2.20 -14.59
N GLY A 182 0.48 1.08 -15.32
CA GLY A 182 -0.65 0.21 -15.63
C GLY A 182 -1.32 -0.37 -14.37
N ALA A 183 -0.52 -0.82 -13.38
CA ALA A 183 -1.06 -1.30 -12.11
C ALA A 183 -1.77 -0.19 -11.32
N VAL A 184 -1.20 1.03 -11.31
CA VAL A 184 -1.83 2.21 -10.68
C VAL A 184 -3.15 2.54 -11.38
N ALA A 185 -3.17 2.56 -12.72
CA ALA A 185 -4.36 2.86 -13.52
C ALA A 185 -5.49 1.85 -13.24
N ALA A 186 -5.18 0.56 -13.16
CA ALA A 186 -6.15 -0.49 -12.85
C ALA A 186 -6.81 -0.29 -11.47
N LEU A 187 -6.05 0.14 -10.44
CA LEU A 187 -6.63 0.48 -9.14
C LEU A 187 -7.55 1.70 -9.22
N VAL A 188 -7.14 2.73 -9.96
CA VAL A 188 -7.95 3.94 -10.13
C VAL A 188 -9.27 3.61 -10.85
N GLU A 189 -9.21 2.85 -11.93
CA GLU A 189 -10.40 2.39 -12.68
C GLU A 189 -11.36 1.60 -11.78
N ARG A 190 -10.83 0.72 -10.92
CA ARG A 190 -11.64 -0.05 -9.98
C ARG A 190 -12.36 0.84 -8.98
N VAL A 191 -11.67 1.85 -8.42
CA VAL A 191 -12.26 2.81 -7.49
C VAL A 191 -13.35 3.64 -8.18
N LEU A 192 -13.10 4.13 -9.40
CA LEU A 192 -14.07 4.89 -10.19
C LEU A 192 -15.32 4.08 -10.51
N ALA A 193 -15.15 2.82 -10.93
CA ALA A 193 -16.26 1.93 -11.22
C ALA A 193 -17.18 1.71 -10.00
N ARG A 194 -16.62 1.67 -8.79
CA ARG A 194 -17.40 1.55 -7.55
C ARG A 194 -18.13 2.83 -7.16
N ALA A 195 -17.58 3.98 -7.50
CA ALA A 195 -18.22 5.27 -7.20
C ALA A 195 -19.38 5.60 -8.15
N SER A 196 -19.49 4.87 -9.28
CA SER A 196 -20.49 5.07 -10.31
C SER A 196 -21.67 4.09 -10.25
N GLY A 197 -21.61 3.06 -9.40
CA GLY A 197 -22.63 2.03 -9.17
C GLY A 197 -23.29 2.18 -7.82
#